data_9a6687e491b8f81ba700483c53a58d22
#
_entry.id   9a6687e491b8f81ba700483c53a58d22
#
_cell.length_a   1.000
_cell.length_b   1.000
_cell.length_c   1.000
_cell.angle_alpha   90.00
_cell.angle_beta   90.00
_cell.angle_gamma   90.00
#
_symmetry.space_group_name_H-M   'P 1'
#
loop_
_entity.id
_entity.type
_entity.pdbx_description
1 polymer ?
#
loop_
_entity_poly.entity_id
_entity_poly.type
_entity_poly.pdbx_seq_one_letter_code
_entity_poly.pdbx_strand_id
1 'polypeptide(L)'
;MRHAPVDPPGYLYGSTDADIEKVSSQISKSIYARLSDCQAFYCSPALRCIKTYQAVFPERPLPFKINEFWEQDFGDWESLPYDEIPDQGNLSGKNLAQFSPPNGESFAELCQRTQPLLLKIISERKVGEIAIFTHAGVIRSFLALALGSKEVALKFSVDNLSITGIQALSDGQFSISFVNQAG
;
A
#
# COMPACT_ATOMS: atom_id res chain seq x y z
N MET A 1 -4.24 -3.79 2.72
CA MET A 1 -3.43 -4.94 2.27
C MET A 1 -2.66 -4.60 1.01
N ARG A 2 -1.50 -5.23 0.79
CA ARG A 2 -0.72 -5.07 -0.44
C ARG A 2 -1.27 -5.97 -1.54
N HIS A 3 -1.26 -5.46 -2.79
CA HIS A 3 -1.65 -6.22 -3.98
C HIS A 3 -0.86 -7.52 -4.16
N ALA A 4 -1.36 -8.42 -5.00
CA ALA A 4 -0.68 -9.67 -5.40
C ALA A 4 0.64 -9.39 -6.15
N PRO A 5 1.55 -10.38 -6.26
CA PRO A 5 2.71 -10.26 -7.13
C PRO A 5 2.34 -9.81 -8.52
N VAL A 6 3.17 -8.98 -9.14
CA VAL A 6 2.97 -8.49 -10.50
C VAL A 6 3.55 -9.43 -11.54
N ASP A 7 2.98 -9.40 -12.73
CA ASP A 7 3.44 -10.13 -13.90
C ASP A 7 3.73 -9.13 -15.05
N PRO A 8 4.96 -9.09 -15.61
CA PRO A 8 6.14 -9.88 -15.23
C PRO A 8 6.78 -9.43 -13.91
N PRO A 9 7.37 -10.37 -13.15
CA PRO A 9 8.09 -10.04 -11.91
C PRO A 9 9.48 -9.44 -12.19
N GLY A 10 10.12 -8.86 -11.16
CA GLY A 10 11.52 -8.41 -11.22
C GLY A 10 11.72 -6.98 -11.70
N TYR A 11 10.65 -6.24 -11.93
CA TYR A 11 10.69 -4.85 -12.37
C TYR A 11 10.13 -3.92 -11.29
N LEU A 12 10.59 -2.66 -11.32
CA LEU A 12 10.07 -1.61 -10.42
C LEU A 12 8.79 -1.01 -11.02
N TYR A 13 7.68 -1.20 -10.32
CA TYR A 13 6.38 -0.65 -10.69
C TYR A 13 5.86 0.30 -9.60
N GLY A 14 5.77 1.58 -9.92
CA GLY A 14 5.16 2.61 -9.11
C GLY A 14 3.88 3.13 -9.75
N SER A 15 4.00 4.25 -10.49
CA SER A 15 2.92 4.85 -11.27
C SER A 15 2.61 4.05 -12.55
N THR A 16 3.57 3.28 -13.06
CA THR A 16 3.34 2.34 -14.19
C THR A 16 2.46 1.20 -13.72
N ASP A 17 1.45 0.87 -14.53
CA ASP A 17 0.53 -0.21 -14.22
C ASP A 17 1.07 -1.56 -14.69
N ALA A 18 0.68 -2.61 -13.99
CA ALA A 18 1.06 -3.99 -14.28
C ALA A 18 -0.07 -4.95 -13.92
N ASP A 19 -0.10 -6.09 -14.58
CA ASP A 19 -1.01 -7.18 -14.23
C ASP A 19 -0.51 -7.93 -12.98
N ILE A 20 -1.24 -8.91 -12.52
CA ILE A 20 -0.88 -9.73 -11.37
C ILE A 20 -0.71 -11.19 -11.75
N GLU A 21 0.16 -11.89 -11.02
CA GLU A 21 0.15 -13.34 -10.99
C GLU A 21 -1.18 -13.87 -10.45
N LYS A 22 -1.52 -15.09 -10.86
CA LYS A 22 -2.75 -15.74 -10.41
C LYS A 22 -2.72 -15.98 -8.90
N VAL A 23 -3.66 -15.38 -8.18
CA VAL A 23 -3.87 -15.65 -6.75
C VAL A 23 -4.50 -17.03 -6.55
N SER A 24 -3.88 -17.87 -5.73
CA SER A 24 -4.43 -19.18 -5.44
C SER A 24 -5.75 -19.10 -4.67
N SER A 25 -6.63 -20.07 -4.87
CA SER A 25 -7.93 -20.10 -4.16
C SER A 25 -7.77 -20.24 -2.64
N GLN A 26 -6.70 -20.86 -2.17
CA GLN A 26 -6.42 -21.00 -0.75
C GLN A 26 -6.08 -19.64 -0.12
N ILE A 27 -5.20 -18.86 -0.77
CA ILE A 27 -4.83 -17.51 -0.31
C ILE A 27 -6.04 -16.58 -0.37
N SER A 28 -6.80 -16.60 -1.49
CA SER A 28 -8.02 -15.78 -1.61
C SER A 28 -9.02 -16.06 -0.48
N LYS A 29 -9.25 -17.33 -0.13
CA LYS A 29 -10.14 -17.71 0.97
C LYS A 29 -9.64 -17.25 2.32
N SER A 30 -8.33 -17.35 2.58
CA SER A 30 -7.71 -16.87 3.82
C SER A 30 -7.91 -15.36 3.98
N ILE A 31 -7.60 -14.59 2.94
CA ILE A 31 -7.79 -13.14 2.93
C ILE A 31 -9.27 -12.77 3.07
N TYR A 32 -10.15 -13.47 2.34
CA TYR A 32 -11.59 -13.29 2.43
C TYR A 32 -12.08 -13.44 3.88
N ALA A 33 -11.70 -14.52 4.56
CA ALA A 33 -12.11 -14.79 5.93
C ALA A 33 -11.69 -13.67 6.91
N ARG A 34 -10.57 -12.99 6.64
CA ARG A 34 -10.06 -11.91 7.48
C ARG A 34 -10.69 -10.54 7.20
N LEU A 35 -11.15 -10.31 5.97
CA LEU A 35 -11.62 -8.99 5.53
C LEU A 35 -13.12 -8.96 5.19
N SER A 36 -13.83 -10.10 5.24
CA SER A 36 -15.26 -10.19 4.86
C SER A 36 -16.17 -9.28 5.67
N ASP A 37 -15.81 -9.01 6.92
CA ASP A 37 -16.62 -8.22 7.85
C ASP A 37 -16.37 -6.71 7.74
N CYS A 38 -15.40 -6.29 6.92
CA CYS A 38 -15.17 -4.87 6.65
C CYS A 38 -16.41 -4.24 5.99
N GLN A 39 -16.81 -3.07 6.50
CA GLN A 39 -18.01 -2.36 6.05
C GLN A 39 -17.77 -1.53 4.79
N ALA A 40 -16.49 -1.24 4.46
CA ALA A 40 -16.15 -0.55 3.23
C ALA A 40 -14.80 -1.01 2.68
N PHE A 41 -14.73 -0.95 1.35
CA PHE A 41 -13.54 -1.34 0.60
C PHE A 41 -13.07 -0.17 -0.26
N TYR A 42 -11.82 0.20 -0.07
CA TYR A 42 -11.12 1.19 -0.87
C TYR A 42 -9.98 0.54 -1.64
N CYS A 43 -9.61 1.13 -2.76
CA CYS A 43 -8.59 0.57 -3.61
C CYS A 43 -7.79 1.67 -4.32
N SER A 44 -6.48 1.48 -4.45
CA SER A 44 -5.72 2.17 -5.50
C SER A 44 -6.37 1.89 -6.86
N PRO A 45 -6.39 2.84 -7.81
CA PRO A 45 -6.94 2.60 -9.15
C PRO A 45 -6.05 1.69 -10.01
N ALA A 46 -4.84 1.35 -9.55
CA ALA A 46 -3.92 0.46 -10.24
C ALA A 46 -4.56 -0.91 -10.52
N LEU A 47 -4.36 -1.43 -11.73
CA LEU A 47 -4.92 -2.71 -12.18
C LEU A 47 -4.57 -3.85 -11.21
N ARG A 48 -3.31 -3.89 -10.74
CA ARG A 48 -2.82 -4.89 -9.77
C ARG A 48 -3.61 -4.88 -8.45
N CYS A 49 -4.05 -3.72 -7.98
CA CYS A 49 -4.86 -3.62 -6.76
C CYS A 49 -6.31 -4.04 -7.02
N ILE A 50 -6.88 -3.61 -8.13
CA ILE A 50 -8.25 -3.95 -8.54
C ILE A 50 -8.38 -5.46 -8.76
N LYS A 51 -7.46 -6.08 -9.51
CA LYS A 51 -7.48 -7.52 -9.78
C LYS A 51 -7.26 -8.34 -8.50
N THR A 52 -6.40 -7.86 -7.59
CA THR A 52 -6.24 -8.50 -6.28
C THR A 52 -7.54 -8.47 -5.49
N TYR A 53 -8.23 -7.33 -5.45
CA TYR A 53 -9.55 -7.25 -4.81
C TYR A 53 -10.56 -8.21 -5.45
N GLN A 54 -10.65 -8.24 -6.77
CA GLN A 54 -11.56 -9.13 -7.50
C GLN A 54 -11.25 -10.62 -7.27
N ALA A 55 -9.97 -10.98 -7.14
CA ALA A 55 -9.56 -12.35 -6.83
C ALA A 55 -10.01 -12.79 -5.41
N VAL A 56 -10.12 -11.84 -4.48
CA VAL A 56 -10.56 -12.10 -3.10
C VAL A 56 -12.10 -12.01 -2.98
N PHE A 57 -12.72 -11.05 -3.65
CA PHE A 57 -14.14 -10.73 -3.57
C PHE A 57 -14.83 -10.73 -4.94
N PRO A 58 -14.88 -11.88 -5.64
CA PRO A 58 -15.38 -11.93 -7.03
C PRO A 58 -16.86 -11.52 -7.16
N GLU A 59 -17.67 -11.75 -6.12
CA GLU A 59 -19.10 -11.46 -6.13
C GLU A 59 -19.47 -10.09 -5.55
N ARG A 60 -18.49 -9.33 -5.03
CA ARG A 60 -18.75 -8.00 -4.47
C ARG A 60 -18.62 -6.91 -5.54
N PRO A 61 -19.37 -5.79 -5.40
CA PRO A 61 -19.15 -4.60 -6.22
C PRO A 61 -17.69 -4.12 -6.13
N LEU A 62 -17.22 -3.43 -7.16
CA LEU A 62 -15.88 -2.85 -7.15
C LEU A 62 -15.71 -1.88 -5.97
N PRO A 63 -14.51 -1.81 -5.39
CA PRO A 63 -14.22 -0.93 -4.26
C PRO A 63 -14.19 0.54 -4.70
N PHE A 64 -14.27 1.45 -3.74
CA PHE A 64 -14.06 2.88 -3.99
C PHE A 64 -12.62 3.13 -4.41
N LYS A 65 -12.41 3.62 -5.64
CA LYS A 65 -11.08 3.94 -6.17
C LYS A 65 -10.61 5.28 -5.63
N ILE A 66 -9.38 5.33 -5.16
CA ILE A 66 -8.74 6.50 -4.58
C ILE A 66 -7.45 6.78 -5.35
N ASN A 67 -7.42 7.84 -6.13
CA ASN A 67 -6.27 8.18 -6.99
C ASN A 67 -5.01 8.46 -6.17
N GLU A 68 -5.14 9.07 -5.02
CA GLU A 68 -4.02 9.37 -4.13
C GLU A 68 -3.38 8.12 -3.53
N PHE A 69 -4.01 6.94 -3.66
CA PHE A 69 -3.45 5.67 -3.20
C PHE A 69 -2.66 4.91 -4.27
N TRP A 70 -2.29 5.55 -5.40
CA TRP A 70 -1.26 5.02 -6.28
C TRP A 70 0.04 4.81 -5.50
N GLU A 71 0.88 3.86 -5.98
CA GLU A 71 2.21 3.65 -5.44
C GLU A 71 3.09 4.88 -5.66
N GLN A 72 4.22 4.95 -4.98
CA GLN A 72 5.26 5.94 -5.21
C GLN A 72 5.62 5.98 -6.70
N ASP A 73 5.67 7.18 -7.26
CA ASP A 73 6.18 7.40 -8.60
C ASP A 73 7.70 7.32 -8.58
N PHE A 74 8.25 6.32 -9.26
CA PHE A 74 9.70 6.13 -9.35
C PHE A 74 10.32 6.82 -10.56
N GLY A 75 9.55 7.63 -11.32
CA GLY A 75 10.04 8.44 -12.43
C GLY A 75 10.82 7.61 -13.47
N ASP A 76 12.04 8.02 -13.76
CA ASP A 76 12.88 7.37 -14.78
C ASP A 76 13.30 5.93 -14.42
N TRP A 77 13.03 5.49 -13.19
CA TRP A 77 13.29 4.11 -12.76
C TRP A 77 12.11 3.17 -12.98
N GLU A 78 10.96 3.70 -13.39
CA GLU A 78 9.79 2.89 -13.70
C GLU A 78 10.11 1.84 -14.78
N SER A 79 9.67 0.62 -14.54
CA SER A 79 9.89 -0.52 -15.44
C SER A 79 11.36 -0.94 -15.64
N LEU A 80 12.30 -0.43 -14.85
CA LEU A 80 13.65 -1.00 -14.81
C LEU A 80 13.66 -2.32 -14.03
N PRO A 81 14.46 -3.30 -14.47
CA PRO A 81 14.80 -4.45 -13.64
C PRO A 81 15.42 -4.00 -12.31
N TYR A 82 15.17 -4.71 -11.21
CA TYR A 82 15.69 -4.31 -9.91
C TYR A 82 17.21 -4.21 -9.84
N ASP A 83 17.93 -5.02 -10.61
CA ASP A 83 19.40 -5.03 -10.71
C ASP A 83 19.98 -3.90 -11.58
N GLU A 84 19.13 -3.21 -12.34
CA GLU A 84 19.51 -2.03 -13.13
C GLU A 84 19.20 -0.70 -12.41
N ILE A 85 18.52 -0.76 -11.25
CA ILE A 85 18.24 0.44 -10.46
C ILE A 85 19.56 1.00 -9.90
N PRO A 86 19.89 2.28 -10.14
CA PRO A 86 21.13 2.88 -9.66
C PRO A 86 21.27 2.78 -8.14
N ASP A 87 22.44 2.31 -7.67
CA ASP A 87 22.76 2.32 -6.25
C ASP A 87 22.89 3.77 -5.76
N GLN A 88 22.09 4.13 -4.78
CA GLN A 88 22.08 5.45 -4.17
C GLN A 88 23.08 5.57 -3.00
N GLY A 89 23.94 4.59 -2.82
CA GLY A 89 24.95 4.57 -1.76
C GLY A 89 24.31 4.50 -0.37
N ASN A 90 24.96 5.12 0.61
CA ASN A 90 24.54 5.05 2.01
C ASN A 90 23.42 6.04 2.37
N LEU A 91 22.32 6.08 1.59
CA LEU A 91 21.14 6.82 2.02
C LEU A 91 20.53 6.14 3.23
N SER A 92 20.42 6.85 4.34
CA SER A 92 19.86 6.32 5.57
C SER A 92 18.75 7.22 6.12
N GLY A 93 17.78 6.61 6.76
CA GLY A 93 16.79 7.28 7.57
C GLY A 93 16.12 8.47 6.87
N LYS A 94 16.34 9.67 7.39
CA LYS A 94 15.71 10.91 6.92
C LYS A 94 16.07 11.23 5.45
N ASN A 95 17.29 10.98 5.04
CA ASN A 95 17.73 11.25 3.66
C ASN A 95 17.01 10.32 2.68
N LEU A 96 16.84 9.05 3.03
CA LEU A 96 16.09 8.10 2.21
C LEU A 96 14.62 8.51 2.05
N ALA A 97 13.97 9.01 3.11
CA ALA A 97 12.59 9.45 3.05
C ALA A 97 12.38 10.70 2.18
N GLN A 98 13.42 11.52 2.02
CA GLN A 98 13.40 12.74 1.20
C GLN A 98 13.94 12.54 -0.22
N PHE A 99 14.56 11.40 -0.48
CA PHE A 99 15.13 11.10 -1.78
C PHE A 99 14.03 10.86 -2.81
N SER A 100 14.10 11.56 -3.95
CA SER A 100 13.25 11.33 -5.12
C SER A 100 14.09 10.75 -6.26
N PRO A 101 13.64 9.67 -6.89
CA PRO A 101 14.20 9.26 -8.20
C PRO A 101 14.09 10.40 -9.21
N PRO A 102 14.92 10.45 -10.25
CA PRO A 102 14.79 11.45 -11.31
C PRO A 102 13.36 11.45 -11.89
N ASN A 103 12.73 12.60 -11.95
CA ASN A 103 11.34 12.81 -12.41
C ASN A 103 10.26 12.06 -11.60
N GLY A 104 10.61 11.49 -10.45
CA GLY A 104 9.70 10.78 -9.55
C GLY A 104 9.40 11.55 -8.26
N GLU A 105 8.69 10.89 -7.34
CA GLU A 105 8.39 11.43 -6.01
C GLU A 105 9.20 10.74 -4.91
N SER A 106 9.48 11.48 -3.83
CA SER A 106 10.04 10.93 -2.60
C SER A 106 8.97 10.20 -1.78
N PHE A 107 9.42 9.37 -0.83
CA PHE A 107 8.50 8.79 0.16
C PHE A 107 7.80 9.87 1.01
N ALA A 108 8.47 11.00 1.24
CA ALA A 108 7.87 12.11 1.96
C ALA A 108 6.71 12.75 1.18
N GLU A 109 6.82 12.89 -0.13
CA GLU A 109 5.75 13.39 -1.01
C GLU A 109 4.60 12.38 -1.10
N LEU A 110 4.90 11.08 -1.22
CA LEU A 110 3.89 10.02 -1.12
C LEU A 110 3.07 10.16 0.19
N CYS A 111 3.74 10.38 1.33
CA CYS A 111 3.06 10.60 2.60
C CYS A 111 2.18 11.86 2.57
N GLN A 112 2.64 12.94 1.95
CA GLN A 112 1.88 14.19 1.87
C GLN A 112 0.56 14.04 1.08
N ARG A 113 0.52 13.20 0.05
CA ARG A 113 -0.72 12.97 -0.72
C ARG A 113 -1.64 11.90 -0.15
N THR A 114 -1.09 10.88 0.54
CA THR A 114 -1.89 9.73 1.00
C THR A 114 -2.48 9.94 2.39
N GLN A 115 -1.72 10.52 3.33
CA GLN A 115 -2.13 10.63 4.75
C GLN A 115 -3.36 11.54 4.97
N PRO A 116 -3.47 12.74 4.36
CA PRO A 116 -4.65 13.58 4.54
C PRO A 116 -5.94 12.88 4.12
N LEU A 117 -5.87 12.08 3.05
CA LEU A 117 -7.04 11.37 2.55
C LEU A 117 -7.41 10.18 3.44
N LEU A 118 -6.42 9.46 3.99
CA LEU A 118 -6.69 8.43 5.00
C LEU A 118 -7.40 9.04 6.22
N LEU A 119 -6.90 10.17 6.72
CA LEU A 119 -7.53 10.88 7.85
C LEU A 119 -8.96 11.33 7.53
N LYS A 120 -9.21 11.81 6.32
CA LYS A 120 -10.55 12.14 5.85
C LYS A 120 -11.48 10.93 5.86
N ILE A 121 -11.05 9.80 5.28
CA ILE A 121 -11.83 8.56 5.28
C ILE A 121 -12.17 8.12 6.70
N ILE A 122 -11.20 8.17 7.62
CA ILE A 122 -11.40 7.83 9.04
C ILE A 122 -12.40 8.77 9.68
N SER A 123 -12.29 10.09 9.45
CA SER A 123 -13.19 11.09 10.08
C SER A 123 -14.64 10.99 9.60
N GLU A 124 -14.84 10.58 8.34
CA GLU A 124 -16.18 10.37 7.76
C GLU A 124 -16.84 9.06 8.26
N ARG A 125 -16.06 8.11 8.75
CA ARG A 125 -16.51 6.84 9.28
C ARG A 125 -16.30 6.78 10.79
N LYS A 126 -17.35 7.02 11.54
CA LYS A 126 -17.28 7.11 13.01
C LYS A 126 -16.95 5.78 13.70
N VAL A 127 -17.30 4.65 13.10
CA VAL A 127 -17.06 3.29 13.64
C VAL A 127 -16.99 2.29 12.49
N GLY A 128 -16.33 1.17 12.72
CA GLY A 128 -16.26 0.03 11.84
C GLY A 128 -14.89 -0.21 11.22
N GLU A 129 -14.78 -1.31 10.53
CA GLU A 129 -13.55 -1.72 9.85
C GLU A 129 -13.63 -1.41 8.36
N ILE A 130 -12.52 -0.96 7.81
CA ILE A 130 -12.35 -0.72 6.38
C ILE A 130 -11.17 -1.52 5.86
N ALA A 131 -11.25 -1.98 4.63
CA ALA A 131 -10.12 -2.59 3.94
C ALA A 131 -9.66 -1.69 2.79
N ILE A 132 -8.34 -1.48 2.69
CA ILE A 132 -7.70 -0.71 1.64
C ILE A 132 -6.74 -1.62 0.88
N PHE A 133 -7.00 -1.83 -0.44
CA PHE A 133 -6.13 -2.58 -1.33
C PHE A 133 -5.19 -1.61 -2.04
N THR A 134 -3.89 -1.70 -1.74
CA THR A 134 -2.91 -0.72 -2.18
C THR A 134 -1.50 -1.33 -2.26
N HIS A 135 -0.47 -0.54 -2.08
CA HIS A 135 0.93 -0.84 -2.36
C HIS A 135 1.79 -0.74 -1.10
N ALA A 136 3.04 -1.18 -1.20
CA ALA A 136 3.98 -1.20 -0.08
C ALA A 136 4.32 0.21 0.42
N GLY A 137 4.56 1.17 -0.47
CA GLY A 137 4.85 2.56 -0.12
C GLY A 137 3.67 3.22 0.60
N VAL A 138 2.46 3.04 0.08
CA VAL A 138 1.24 3.60 0.70
C VAL A 138 0.98 2.99 2.09
N ILE A 139 1.18 1.68 2.26
CA ILE A 139 1.06 1.05 3.60
C ILE A 139 2.11 1.60 4.55
N ARG A 140 3.37 1.76 4.10
CA ARG A 140 4.40 2.41 4.91
C ARG A 140 4.07 3.87 5.23
N SER A 141 3.42 4.60 4.32
CA SER A 141 2.93 5.95 4.59
C SER A 141 1.91 5.97 5.74
N PHE A 142 1.00 5.00 5.80
CA PHE A 142 0.04 4.86 6.91
C PHE A 142 0.73 4.46 8.22
N LEU A 143 1.74 3.58 8.14
CA LEU A 143 2.60 3.29 9.28
C LEU A 143 3.37 4.53 9.75
N ALA A 144 3.88 5.37 8.82
CA ALA A 144 4.56 6.60 9.16
C ALA A 144 3.66 7.58 9.93
N LEU A 145 2.39 7.66 9.56
CA LEU A 145 1.38 8.44 10.28
C LEU A 145 1.21 7.90 11.71
N ALA A 146 1.03 6.58 11.85
CA ALA A 146 0.81 5.95 13.16
C ALA A 146 2.04 6.02 14.09
N LEU A 147 3.24 5.97 13.52
CA LEU A 147 4.51 5.99 14.26
C LEU A 147 5.05 7.41 14.50
N GLY A 148 4.50 8.43 13.81
CA GLY A 148 5.06 9.78 13.80
C GLY A 148 6.44 9.89 13.15
N SER A 149 6.88 8.88 12.36
CA SER A 149 8.22 8.85 11.75
C SER A 149 8.22 8.12 10.40
N LYS A 150 8.62 8.84 9.36
CA LYS A 150 8.82 8.28 8.01
C LYS A 150 10.00 7.32 7.96
N GLU A 151 11.08 7.65 8.64
CA GLU A 151 12.32 6.86 8.67
C GLU A 151 12.11 5.49 9.31
N VAL A 152 11.30 5.44 10.37
CA VAL A 152 10.97 4.19 11.05
C VAL A 152 10.06 3.35 10.18
N ALA A 153 9.08 3.95 9.53
CA ALA A 153 8.14 3.25 8.66
C ALA A 153 8.80 2.57 7.45
N LEU A 154 9.87 3.16 6.90
CA LEU A 154 10.64 2.56 5.81
C LEU A 154 11.34 1.25 6.18
N LYS A 155 11.52 0.96 7.47
CA LYS A 155 12.15 -0.28 7.97
C LYS A 155 11.20 -1.48 7.97
N PHE A 156 9.92 -1.29 7.77
CA PHE A 156 8.98 -2.38 7.74
C PHE A 156 8.93 -3.08 6.38
N SER A 157 9.04 -4.40 6.38
CA SER A 157 8.70 -5.21 5.23
C SER A 157 7.18 -5.22 5.02
N VAL A 158 6.77 -5.17 3.76
CA VAL A 158 5.37 -5.28 3.36
C VAL A 158 5.33 -6.19 2.14
N ASP A 159 5.06 -7.47 2.34
CA ASP A 159 5.07 -8.49 1.29
C ASP A 159 3.78 -8.46 0.47
N ASN A 160 3.82 -8.97 -0.76
CA ASN A 160 2.61 -9.12 -1.56
C ASN A 160 1.58 -9.99 -0.83
N LEU A 161 0.30 -9.64 -0.96
CA LEU A 161 -0.85 -10.31 -0.30
C LEU A 161 -0.80 -10.22 1.24
N SER A 162 0.10 -9.44 1.84
CA SER A 162 0.12 -9.22 3.28
C SER A 162 -0.93 -8.21 3.72
N ILE A 163 -1.36 -8.36 4.96
CA ILE A 163 -2.29 -7.45 5.64
C ILE A 163 -1.54 -6.72 6.76
N THR A 164 -1.79 -5.41 6.88
CA THR A 164 -1.33 -4.57 7.99
C THR A 164 -2.56 -3.97 8.66
N GLY A 165 -2.68 -4.15 9.97
CA GLY A 165 -3.79 -3.65 10.78
C GLY A 165 -3.39 -2.41 11.57
N ILE A 166 -4.11 -1.30 11.35
CA ILE A 166 -3.94 -0.04 12.07
C ILE A 166 -5.31 0.39 12.60
N GLN A 167 -5.38 0.72 13.86
CA GLN A 167 -6.59 1.19 14.54
C GLN A 167 -6.47 2.68 14.84
N ALA A 168 -7.44 3.46 14.39
CA ALA A 168 -7.60 4.84 14.81
C ALA A 168 -8.32 4.88 16.18
N LEU A 169 -7.76 5.59 17.13
CA LEU A 169 -8.28 5.74 18.49
C LEU A 169 -9.11 7.03 18.60
N SER A 170 -9.97 7.10 19.62
CA SER A 170 -10.88 8.22 19.83
C SER A 170 -10.19 9.56 20.15
N ASP A 171 -8.95 9.50 20.61
CA ASP A 171 -8.10 10.66 20.91
C ASP A 171 -7.28 11.16 19.70
N GLY A 172 -7.50 10.57 18.53
CA GLY A 172 -6.77 10.88 17.31
C GLY A 172 -5.41 10.20 17.18
N GLN A 173 -5.05 9.34 18.13
CA GLN A 173 -3.85 8.50 18.07
C GLN A 173 -4.13 7.24 17.22
N PHE A 174 -3.06 6.51 16.93
CA PHE A 174 -3.13 5.25 16.20
C PHE A 174 -2.47 4.12 17.00
N SER A 175 -3.07 2.93 16.91
CA SER A 175 -2.45 1.69 17.37
C SER A 175 -2.17 0.79 16.17
N ILE A 176 -1.00 0.16 16.13
CA ILE A 176 -0.63 -0.82 15.11
C ILE A 176 -0.85 -2.21 15.70
N SER A 177 -1.86 -2.91 15.20
CA SER A 177 -2.21 -4.24 15.69
C SER A 177 -1.24 -5.30 15.20
N PHE A 178 -0.85 -5.21 13.91
CA PHE A 178 0.12 -6.09 13.26
C PHE A 178 0.62 -5.48 11.95
N VAL A 179 1.79 -5.93 11.50
CA VAL A 179 2.37 -5.51 10.22
C VAL A 179 2.79 -6.75 9.43
N ASN A 180 2.58 -6.73 8.12
CA ASN A 180 3.08 -7.74 7.19
C ASN A 180 2.63 -9.17 7.51
N GLN A 181 1.42 -9.34 8.00
CA GLN A 181 0.89 -10.68 8.28
C GLN A 181 0.39 -11.31 6.99
N ALA A 182 0.80 -12.54 6.70
CA ALA A 182 0.34 -13.28 5.52
C ALA A 182 -1.20 -13.35 5.46
N GLY A 183 -1.72 -13.19 4.25
CA GLY A 183 -3.14 -13.24 3.96
C GLY A 183 -3.73 -14.64 3.96
#